data_5ffd85f73047576eec424c69daf2e377
#
_entry.id   5ffd85f73047576eec424c69daf2e377
#
_cell.length_a   1.000
_cell.length_b   1.000
_cell.length_c   1.000
_cell.angle_alpha   90.00
_cell.angle_beta   90.00
_cell.angle_gamma   90.00
#
_symmetry.space_group_name_H-M   'P 1'
#
loop_
_entity.id
_entity.type
_entity.pdbx_description
1 polymer ?
#
loop_
_entity_poly.entity_id
_entity_poly.type
_entity_poly.pdbx_seq_one_letter_code
_entity_poly.pdbx_strand_id
1 'polypeptide(L)'
;MNSTQEQTQEHQESGDVVVAVTGCPKEDARTVFDVLRHSFVSDRPAGDAPEDASDTRPTVWTATVDVTETKAGPGPARLSEPVMVEAQGGYWAVDRLRKQLADAFTVRLVGTAAGDQEQEIRLRLESHRPA
;
A
#
# COMPACT_ATOMS: atom_id res chain seq x y z
N MET A 1 3.17 10.60 -34.07
CA MET A 1 4.21 9.84 -33.84
C MET A 1 4.76 9.98 -32.44
N ASN A 2 4.98 11.10 -32.01
CA ASN A 2 5.46 11.24 -30.66
C ASN A 2 4.49 10.86 -29.60
N SER A 3 3.23 10.88 -29.89
CA SER A 3 2.27 10.55 -28.87
C SER A 3 2.46 9.14 -28.33
N THR A 4 2.95 8.26 -29.17
CA THR A 4 3.20 6.90 -28.70
C THR A 4 4.26 6.90 -27.62
N GLN A 5 5.27 7.69 -27.82
CA GLN A 5 6.33 7.73 -26.82
C GLN A 5 5.88 8.37 -25.56
N GLU A 6 5.06 9.36 -25.68
CA GLU A 6 4.54 10.02 -24.51
C GLU A 6 3.70 9.08 -23.70
N GLN A 7 2.95 8.23 -24.37
CA GLN A 7 2.17 7.25 -23.65
C GLN A 7 3.04 6.29 -22.89
N THR A 8 4.15 5.91 -23.49
CA THR A 8 5.06 5.01 -22.80
C THR A 8 5.57 5.66 -21.53
N GLN A 9 5.88 6.93 -21.61
CA GLN A 9 6.34 7.61 -20.41
C GLN A 9 5.27 7.70 -19.37
N GLU A 10 4.05 7.89 -19.81
CA GLU A 10 2.97 7.93 -18.85
C GLU A 10 2.84 6.64 -18.11
N HIS A 11 3.06 5.52 -18.79
CA HIS A 11 3.06 4.24 -18.10
C HIS A 11 4.15 4.16 -17.08
N GLN A 12 5.32 4.66 -17.41
CA GLN A 12 6.42 4.63 -16.47
C GLN A 12 6.16 5.50 -15.28
N GLU A 13 5.36 6.52 -15.48
CA GLU A 13 5.01 7.43 -14.40
C GLU A 13 3.68 7.10 -13.82
N SER A 14 3.19 5.92 -14.09
CA SER A 14 1.95 5.47 -13.51
C SER A 14 2.00 5.56 -12.00
N GLY A 15 0.89 5.93 -11.41
CA GLY A 15 0.77 5.98 -9.97
C GLY A 15 0.33 4.67 -9.37
N ASP A 16 0.33 3.59 -10.12
CA ASP A 16 -0.16 2.31 -9.61
C ASP A 16 0.89 1.65 -8.74
N VAL A 17 0.46 1.25 -7.55
CA VAL A 17 1.30 0.52 -6.61
C VAL A 17 0.55 -0.75 -6.23
N VAL A 18 1.20 -1.89 -6.37
CA VAL A 18 0.64 -3.15 -5.91
C VAL A 18 1.02 -3.32 -4.45
N VAL A 19 0.04 -3.53 -3.61
CA VAL A 19 0.23 -3.62 -2.17
C VAL A 19 -0.19 -5.01 -1.73
N ALA A 20 0.66 -5.68 -0.97
CA ALA A 20 0.37 -6.97 -0.38
C ALA A 20 0.51 -6.87 1.12
N VAL A 21 -0.49 -7.37 1.84
CA VAL A 21 -0.52 -7.37 3.29
C VAL A 21 -0.51 -8.81 3.76
N THR A 22 0.41 -9.14 4.67
CA THR A 22 0.58 -10.52 5.11
C THR A 22 0.78 -10.57 6.62
N GLY A 23 0.60 -11.77 7.16
CA GLY A 23 1.02 -12.07 8.52
C GLY A 23 0.24 -11.36 9.59
N CYS A 24 -1.05 -11.13 9.36
CA CYS A 24 -1.85 -10.40 10.32
C CYS A 24 -3.29 -10.91 10.30
N PRO A 25 -4.06 -10.58 11.34
CA PRO A 25 -5.48 -10.88 11.34
C PRO A 25 -6.21 -10.11 10.24
N LYS A 26 -7.33 -10.66 9.83
CA LYS A 26 -8.14 -10.07 8.78
C LYS A 26 -8.51 -8.63 9.11
N GLU A 27 -8.82 -8.36 10.36
CA GLU A 27 -9.22 -7.02 10.78
C GLU A 27 -8.12 -6.00 10.56
N ASP A 28 -6.87 -6.41 10.79
CA ASP A 28 -5.76 -5.50 10.58
C ASP A 28 -5.52 -5.25 9.10
N ALA A 29 -5.65 -6.29 8.28
CA ALA A 29 -5.54 -6.11 6.83
C ALA A 29 -6.60 -5.14 6.35
N ARG A 30 -7.81 -5.29 6.86
CA ARG A 30 -8.90 -4.40 6.50
C ARG A 30 -8.58 -2.96 6.87
N THR A 31 -8.00 -2.76 8.05
CA THR A 31 -7.62 -1.42 8.48
C THR A 31 -6.63 -0.79 7.51
N VAL A 32 -5.62 -1.55 7.09
CA VAL A 32 -4.63 -1.02 6.16
C VAL A 32 -5.27 -0.65 4.84
N PHE A 33 -6.12 -1.52 4.30
CA PHE A 33 -6.77 -1.23 3.02
C PHE A 33 -7.75 -0.06 3.15
N ASP A 34 -8.41 0.08 4.31
CA ASP A 34 -9.29 1.24 4.52
C ASP A 34 -8.49 2.53 4.50
N VAL A 35 -7.33 2.55 5.12
CA VAL A 35 -6.46 3.72 5.09
C VAL A 35 -6.07 4.05 3.65
N LEU A 36 -5.66 3.04 2.89
CA LEU A 36 -5.25 3.27 1.52
C LEU A 36 -6.41 3.74 0.66
N ARG A 37 -7.59 3.15 0.85
CA ARG A 37 -8.76 3.55 0.07
C ARG A 37 -9.20 4.95 0.42
N HIS A 38 -9.05 5.33 1.67
CA HIS A 38 -9.39 6.68 2.10
C HIS A 38 -8.47 7.71 1.47
N SER A 39 -7.22 7.36 1.29
CA SER A 39 -6.21 8.28 0.78
C SER A 39 -6.11 8.29 -0.73
N PHE A 40 -6.37 7.15 -1.37
CA PHE A 40 -6.13 6.97 -2.80
C PHE A 40 -7.27 6.19 -3.43
N VAL A 41 -7.26 6.14 -4.75
CA VAL A 41 -8.16 5.25 -5.49
C VAL A 41 -7.60 3.84 -5.42
N SER A 42 -8.43 2.88 -5.06
CA SER A 42 -8.02 1.50 -4.93
C SER A 42 -8.96 0.61 -5.73
N ASP A 43 -8.43 -0.52 -6.21
CA ASP A 43 -9.25 -1.49 -6.92
C ASP A 43 -10.10 -2.32 -5.97
N ARG A 44 -9.93 -2.17 -4.65
CA ARG A 44 -10.83 -2.80 -3.69
C ARG A 44 -11.96 -1.86 -3.36
N PRO A 45 -13.21 -2.25 -3.58
CA PRO A 45 -14.34 -1.36 -3.30
C PRO A 45 -14.50 -1.10 -1.82
N ALA A 46 -15.19 -0.02 -1.52
CA ALA A 46 -15.53 0.30 -0.14
C ALA A 46 -16.36 -0.83 0.45
N GLY A 47 -16.00 -1.23 1.64
CA GLY A 47 -16.72 -2.30 2.30
C GLY A 47 -16.25 -3.70 1.94
N ASP A 48 -15.35 -3.80 0.97
CA ASP A 48 -14.79 -5.10 0.61
C ASP A 48 -13.80 -5.50 1.68
N ALA A 49 -14.10 -6.57 2.40
CA ALA A 49 -13.24 -7.05 3.47
C ALA A 49 -12.48 -8.27 2.99
N PRO A 50 -11.22 -8.40 3.39
CA PRO A 50 -10.50 -9.64 3.11
C PRO A 50 -11.23 -10.82 3.69
N GLU A 51 -11.21 -11.93 2.98
CA GLU A 51 -11.81 -13.15 3.46
C GLU A 51 -10.75 -14.04 4.05
N ASP A 52 -11.17 -14.82 5.03
CA ASP A 52 -10.27 -15.81 5.58
C ASP A 52 -9.98 -16.85 4.53
N ALA A 53 -8.73 -17.19 4.40
CA ALA A 53 -8.34 -18.29 3.54
C ALA A 53 -8.30 -19.56 4.36
N SER A 54 -7.45 -20.46 4.00
CA SER A 54 -7.27 -21.68 4.76
C SER A 54 -6.64 -21.36 6.11
N ASP A 55 -7.06 -22.08 7.13
CA ASP A 55 -6.47 -21.94 8.45
C ASP A 55 -5.03 -22.37 8.48
N THR A 56 -4.61 -23.18 7.55
CA THR A 56 -3.30 -23.79 7.61
C THR A 56 -2.26 -23.07 6.78
N ARG A 57 -2.63 -22.02 6.08
CA ARG A 57 -1.69 -21.30 5.22
C ARG A 57 -1.74 -19.82 5.50
N PRO A 58 -0.60 -19.15 5.36
CA PRO A 58 -0.61 -17.69 5.48
C PRO A 58 -1.52 -17.10 4.41
N THR A 59 -2.21 -16.06 4.77
CA THR A 59 -3.08 -15.35 3.85
C THR A 59 -2.35 -14.10 3.40
N VAL A 60 -2.43 -13.85 2.11
CA VAL A 60 -1.90 -12.63 1.52
C VAL A 60 -3.06 -11.91 0.87
N TRP A 61 -3.27 -10.68 1.27
CA TRP A 61 -4.29 -9.83 0.65
C TRP A 61 -3.60 -8.80 -0.21
N THR A 62 -4.10 -8.59 -1.42
CA THR A 62 -3.47 -7.66 -2.35
C THR A 62 -4.48 -6.67 -2.89
N ALA A 63 -3.98 -5.52 -3.29
CA ALA A 63 -4.77 -4.50 -3.97
C ALA A 63 -3.82 -3.65 -4.81
N THR A 64 -4.36 -3.06 -5.85
CA THR A 64 -3.64 -2.06 -6.63
C THR A 64 -4.20 -0.70 -6.28
N VAL A 65 -3.33 0.22 -5.94
CA VAL A 65 -3.70 1.54 -5.46
C VAL A 65 -3.09 2.57 -6.41
N ASP A 66 -3.90 3.52 -6.84
CA ASP A 66 -3.44 4.60 -7.69
C ASP A 66 -3.14 5.80 -6.81
N VAL A 67 -1.87 6.15 -6.69
CA VAL A 67 -1.45 7.23 -5.80
C VAL A 67 -1.22 8.54 -6.53
N THR A 68 -1.72 8.64 -7.76
CA THR A 68 -1.56 9.86 -8.54
C THR A 68 -2.13 11.06 -7.81
N GLU A 69 -3.26 10.89 -7.17
CA GLU A 69 -3.88 11.95 -6.40
C GLU A 69 -4.19 11.46 -5.01
N THR A 70 -3.90 12.30 -4.03
CA THR A 70 -4.23 12.00 -2.64
C THR A 70 -5.59 12.63 -2.34
N LYS A 71 -6.54 11.80 -1.90
CA LYS A 71 -7.88 12.29 -1.63
C LYS A 71 -7.96 13.02 -0.31
N ALA A 72 -7.39 12.43 0.73
CA ALA A 72 -7.44 13.03 2.06
C ALA A 72 -6.39 12.37 2.92
N GLY A 73 -5.96 13.08 3.94
CA GLY A 73 -5.07 12.48 4.92
C GLY A 73 -5.82 11.45 5.73
N PRO A 74 -5.19 10.29 5.99
CA PRO A 74 -5.93 9.21 6.65
C PRO A 74 -6.11 9.40 8.14
N GLY A 75 -5.26 10.17 8.77
CA GLY A 75 -5.30 10.24 10.22
C GLY A 75 -4.82 8.95 10.85
N PRO A 76 -4.61 8.95 12.16
CA PRO A 76 -4.10 7.76 12.84
C PRO A 76 -5.10 6.61 12.76
N ALA A 77 -4.58 5.41 12.60
CA ALA A 77 -5.38 4.19 12.60
C ALA A 77 -4.74 3.19 13.54
N ARG A 78 -5.53 2.22 13.97
CA ARG A 78 -5.07 1.26 14.96
C ARG A 78 -4.96 -0.11 14.38
N LEU A 79 -3.87 -0.77 14.73
CA LEU A 79 -3.63 -2.18 14.42
C LEU A 79 -3.54 -2.93 15.73
N SER A 80 -4.01 -4.17 15.74
CA SER A 80 -3.91 -4.98 16.94
C SER A 80 -2.50 -5.55 17.12
N GLU A 81 -1.75 -5.66 16.01
CA GLU A 81 -0.37 -6.13 16.06
C GLU A 81 0.34 -5.61 14.84
N PRO A 82 1.68 -5.70 14.81
CA PRO A 82 2.41 -5.22 13.63
C PRO A 82 2.01 -5.98 12.38
N VAL A 83 2.01 -5.27 11.27
CA VAL A 83 1.57 -5.80 9.99
C VAL A 83 2.69 -5.61 8.98
N MET A 84 2.94 -6.63 8.18
CA MET A 84 3.91 -6.54 7.10
C MET A 84 3.21 -6.18 5.81
N VAL A 85 3.77 -5.21 5.11
CA VAL A 85 3.23 -4.73 3.86
C VAL A 85 4.36 -4.70 2.84
N GLU A 86 4.08 -5.20 1.65
CA GLU A 86 4.99 -5.07 0.51
C GLU A 86 4.33 -4.17 -0.50
N ALA A 87 5.11 -3.24 -1.05
CA ALA A 87 4.60 -2.32 -2.04
C ALA A 87 5.56 -2.31 -3.22
N GLN A 88 5.01 -2.38 -4.43
CA GLN A 88 5.80 -2.43 -5.65
C GLN A 88 5.23 -1.46 -6.65
N GLY A 89 6.09 -0.66 -7.26
CA GLY A 89 5.70 0.30 -8.27
C GLY A 89 6.84 1.25 -8.57
N GLY A 90 6.54 2.32 -9.29
CA GLY A 90 7.55 3.33 -9.58
C GLY A 90 8.08 3.98 -8.33
N TYR A 91 9.26 4.53 -8.42
CA TYR A 91 9.94 5.07 -7.23
C TYR A 91 9.10 6.15 -6.55
N TRP A 92 8.63 7.11 -7.33
CA TRP A 92 7.87 8.20 -6.70
C TRP A 92 6.53 7.69 -6.15
N ALA A 93 5.92 6.73 -6.83
CA ALA A 93 4.62 6.23 -6.41
C ALA A 93 4.73 5.46 -5.10
N VAL A 94 5.74 4.63 -4.98
CA VAL A 94 5.97 3.87 -3.76
C VAL A 94 6.30 4.81 -2.62
N ASP A 95 7.11 5.82 -2.87
CA ASP A 95 7.47 6.79 -1.84
C ASP A 95 6.23 7.55 -1.37
N ARG A 96 5.37 7.93 -2.29
CA ARG A 96 4.14 8.65 -1.94
C ARG A 96 3.23 7.79 -1.08
N LEU A 97 3.10 6.52 -1.44
CA LEU A 97 2.31 5.60 -0.64
C LEU A 97 2.88 5.45 0.75
N ARG A 98 4.20 5.32 0.85
CA ARG A 98 4.86 5.16 2.14
C ARG A 98 4.60 6.37 3.04
N LYS A 99 4.64 7.57 2.46
CA LYS A 99 4.41 8.78 3.25
C LYS A 99 2.98 8.83 3.78
N GLN A 100 2.02 8.40 2.98
CA GLN A 100 0.64 8.39 3.46
C GLN A 100 0.44 7.34 4.55
N LEU A 101 1.08 6.20 4.41
CA LEU A 101 1.00 5.20 5.47
C LEU A 101 1.61 5.75 6.76
N ALA A 102 2.65 6.57 6.65
CA ALA A 102 3.29 7.13 7.83
C ALA A 102 2.38 8.11 8.56
N ASP A 103 1.39 8.68 7.90
CA ASP A 103 0.42 9.52 8.59
C ASP A 103 -0.50 8.69 9.47
N ALA A 104 -0.79 7.47 9.08
CA ALA A 104 -1.73 6.62 9.81
C ALA A 104 -1.03 5.71 10.81
N PHE A 105 0.19 5.31 10.51
CA PHE A 105 0.90 4.29 11.29
C PHE A 105 2.34 4.70 11.51
N THR A 106 3.00 4.01 12.44
CA THR A 106 4.45 4.06 12.53
C THR A 106 4.99 3.08 11.49
N VAL A 107 5.80 3.57 10.57
CA VAL A 107 6.27 2.79 9.42
C VAL A 107 7.76 2.55 9.57
N ARG A 108 8.16 1.29 9.48
CA ARG A 108 9.58 0.92 9.49
C ARG A 108 9.90 0.26 8.17
N LEU A 109 10.97 0.71 7.53
CA LEU A 109 11.43 0.08 6.30
C LEU A 109 12.25 -1.14 6.66
N VAL A 110 11.79 -2.31 6.19
CA VAL A 110 12.41 -3.57 6.53
C VAL A 110 13.33 -4.04 5.40
N GLY A 111 12.98 -3.76 4.15
CA GLY A 111 13.80 -4.18 3.04
C GLY A 111 13.40 -3.47 1.77
N THR A 112 14.29 -3.48 0.81
CA THR A 112 14.02 -2.91 -0.51
C THR A 112 14.64 -3.77 -1.58
N ALA A 113 14.05 -3.71 -2.77
CA ALA A 113 14.62 -4.29 -3.96
C ALA A 113 14.43 -3.30 -5.08
N ALA A 114 15.52 -2.79 -5.62
CA ALA A 114 15.45 -1.72 -6.60
C ALA A 114 15.67 -2.26 -7.99
N GLY A 115 14.83 -1.86 -8.93
CA GLY A 115 15.01 -2.13 -10.33
C GLY A 115 15.29 -0.84 -11.07
N ASP A 116 15.23 -0.91 -12.41
CA ASP A 116 15.54 0.26 -13.22
C ASP A 116 14.53 1.35 -13.03
N GLN A 117 13.26 1.01 -13.02
CA GLN A 117 12.20 2.02 -12.98
C GLN A 117 11.21 1.78 -11.87
N GLU A 118 11.33 0.67 -11.19
CA GLU A 118 10.44 0.30 -10.12
C GLU A 118 11.23 -0.17 -8.94
N GLN A 119 10.61 -0.10 -7.79
CA GLN A 119 11.18 -0.68 -6.59
C GLN A 119 10.11 -1.43 -5.85
N GLU A 120 10.57 -2.33 -5.03
CA GLU A 120 9.73 -3.03 -4.09
C GLU A 120 10.25 -2.73 -2.71
N ILE A 121 9.35 -2.36 -1.80
CA ILE A 121 9.75 -2.14 -0.42
C ILE A 121 8.91 -3.01 0.48
N ARG A 122 9.50 -3.36 1.60
CA ARG A 122 8.81 -4.12 2.63
C ARG A 122 8.79 -3.27 3.87
N LEU A 123 7.59 -3.08 4.40
CA LEU A 123 7.36 -2.20 5.53
C LEU A 123 6.73 -2.98 6.67
N ARG A 124 7.08 -2.56 7.88
CA ARG A 124 6.40 -3.02 9.07
C ARG A 124 5.59 -1.86 9.60
N LEU A 125 4.29 -2.08 9.75
CA LEU A 125 3.38 -1.05 10.24
C LEU A 125 2.99 -1.36 11.67
N GLU A 126 2.96 -0.32 12.48
CA GLU A 126 2.51 -0.41 13.86
C GLU A 126 1.62 0.78 14.14
N SER A 127 0.74 0.65 15.12
CA SER A 127 -0.06 1.80 15.52
C SER A 127 0.86 2.90 16.03
N HIS A 128 0.44 4.14 15.79
CA HIS A 128 1.16 5.27 16.37
C HIS A 128 1.09 5.15 17.88
N ARG A 129 2.20 5.46 18.52
CA ARG A 129 2.23 5.48 19.97
C ARG A 129 1.62 6.77 20.47
N PRO A 130 0.88 6.73 21.56
CA PRO A 130 0.48 7.98 22.20
C PRO A 130 1.71 8.75 22.61
N ALA A 131 1.65 10.02 22.45
CA ALA A 131 2.78 10.87 22.79
C ALA A 131 3.05 10.85 24.31
#